data_4114cae7927fc8091500a11349d96f31
#
_entry.id   4114cae7927fc8091500a11349d96f31
#
_cell.length_a   1.000
_cell.length_b   1.000
_cell.length_c   1.000
_cell.angle_alpha   90.00
_cell.angle_beta   90.00
_cell.angle_gamma   90.00
#
_symmetry.space_group_name_H-M   'P 1'
#
loop_
_entity.id
_entity.type
_entity.pdbx_description
1 polymer ?
#
loop_
_entity_poly.entity_id
_entity_poly.type
_entity_poly.pdbx_seq_one_letter_code
_entity_poly.pdbx_strand_id
1 'polypeptide(L)'
;MKFEMSRKSDMFHPYTLVIHPDFKELGDFILSLPERFEKNEGVVIHKGRNELRKMEYGGREYVVKSFHRPNIINRFVYGIFRPSKAKRSYDHAELYLKIGVGTPQPVGYFNVRSGLLFDKSYYVSCLSTCPYVYNDLFRRKFDYEEEVLREIG
;
A
#
# COMPACT_ATOMS: atom_id res chain seq x y z
N MET A 1 -1.05 -6.66 -18.20
CA MET A 1 -1.16 -5.33 -18.83
C MET A 1 -1.37 -4.31 -17.73
N LYS A 2 -0.34 -3.55 -17.39
CA LYS A 2 -0.46 -2.50 -16.36
C LYS A 2 -1.23 -1.34 -16.99
N PHE A 3 -2.40 -1.02 -16.48
CA PHE A 3 -3.03 0.24 -16.81
C PHE A 3 -2.40 1.31 -15.92
N GLU A 4 -1.25 1.80 -16.36
CA GLU A 4 -0.71 3.04 -15.86
C GLU A 4 -1.61 4.15 -16.41
N MET A 5 -2.55 4.65 -15.60
CA MET A 5 -2.89 6.05 -15.71
C MET A 5 -1.72 6.84 -15.11
N SER A 6 -0.56 6.57 -15.67
CA SER A 6 0.57 7.46 -15.57
C SER A 6 0.27 8.60 -16.52
N ARG A 7 -0.29 9.68 -16.03
CA ARG A 7 0.19 10.95 -16.56
C ARG A 7 1.66 10.93 -16.19
N LYS A 8 2.51 10.71 -17.22
CA LYS A 8 3.96 10.65 -17.12
C LYS A 8 4.43 11.63 -16.05
N SER A 9 5.29 11.17 -15.17
CA SER A 9 5.99 12.00 -14.20
C SER A 9 6.91 12.97 -14.95
N ASP A 10 6.32 13.98 -15.56
CA ASP A 10 7.05 15.19 -15.83
C ASP A 10 7.44 15.74 -14.47
N MET A 11 8.65 16.24 -14.33
CA MET A 11 9.25 16.77 -13.11
C MET A 11 8.39 17.84 -12.40
N PHE A 12 7.22 18.16 -12.96
CA PHE A 12 6.23 19.15 -12.55
C PHE A 12 4.89 18.58 -12.07
N HIS A 13 4.66 17.27 -12.09
CA HIS A 13 3.39 16.71 -11.63
C HIS A 13 3.45 16.43 -10.13
N PRO A 14 2.52 17.00 -9.33
CA PRO A 14 2.56 16.91 -7.87
C PRO A 14 2.24 15.52 -7.33
N TYR A 15 1.84 14.58 -8.16
CA TYR A 15 1.51 13.23 -7.71
C TYR A 15 1.72 12.15 -8.79
N THR A 16 1.83 10.90 -8.31
CA THR A 16 1.79 9.68 -9.14
C THR A 16 0.71 8.77 -8.60
N LEU A 17 -0.23 8.39 -9.46
CA LEU A 17 -1.29 7.43 -9.17
C LEU A 17 -1.14 6.22 -10.09
N VAL A 18 -1.10 5.03 -9.50
CA VAL A 18 -1.17 3.75 -10.22
C VAL A 18 -2.28 2.91 -9.62
N ILE A 19 -3.14 2.37 -10.48
CA ILE A 19 -4.28 1.55 -10.08
C ILE A 19 -4.23 0.25 -10.88
N HIS A 20 -4.47 -0.87 -10.19
CA HIS A 20 -4.61 -2.16 -10.86
C HIS A 20 -5.82 -2.15 -11.80
N PRO A 21 -5.75 -2.79 -12.99
CA PRO A 21 -6.81 -2.74 -14.00
C PRO A 21 -8.21 -3.11 -13.51
N ASP A 22 -8.29 -4.04 -12.55
CA ASP A 22 -9.57 -4.53 -12.00
C ASP A 22 -10.22 -3.55 -11.01
N PHE A 23 -9.56 -2.43 -10.66
CA PHE A 23 -9.99 -1.47 -9.65
C PHE A 23 -9.99 -0.03 -10.16
N LYS A 24 -10.19 0.18 -11.45
CA LYS A 24 -10.14 1.51 -12.08
C LYS A 24 -11.11 2.50 -11.47
N GLU A 25 -12.26 2.01 -10.99
CA GLU A 25 -13.31 2.79 -10.34
C GLU A 25 -12.88 3.42 -9.00
N LEU A 26 -11.77 2.95 -8.41
CA LEU A 26 -11.26 3.44 -7.14
C LEU A 26 -10.34 4.67 -7.27
N GLY A 27 -10.23 5.25 -8.45
CA GLY A 27 -9.36 6.41 -8.70
C GLY A 27 -9.66 7.57 -7.76
N ASP A 28 -10.92 7.99 -7.66
CA ASP A 28 -11.33 9.11 -6.81
C ASP A 28 -11.13 8.80 -5.31
N PHE A 29 -11.38 7.55 -4.92
CA PHE A 29 -11.10 7.10 -3.56
C PHE A 29 -9.62 7.26 -3.21
N ILE A 30 -8.72 6.77 -4.07
CA ILE A 30 -7.28 6.82 -3.82
C ILE A 30 -6.76 8.26 -3.82
N LEU A 31 -7.26 9.10 -4.72
CA LEU A 31 -6.91 10.54 -4.76
C LEU A 31 -7.36 11.27 -3.49
N SER A 32 -8.46 10.86 -2.86
CA SER A 32 -8.98 11.47 -1.64
C SER A 32 -8.25 11.02 -0.35
N LEU A 33 -7.34 10.05 -0.41
CA LEU A 33 -6.68 9.49 0.76
C LEU A 33 -5.97 10.53 1.66
N PRO A 34 -5.24 11.54 1.13
CA PRO A 34 -4.62 12.54 1.98
C PRO A 34 -5.63 13.26 2.87
N GLU A 35 -6.75 13.69 2.30
CA GLU A 35 -7.83 14.38 3.02
C GLU A 35 -8.50 13.45 4.05
N ARG A 36 -8.78 12.19 3.66
CA ARG A 36 -9.36 11.19 4.57
C ARG A 36 -8.49 10.91 5.77
N PHE A 37 -7.17 10.84 5.58
CA PHE A 37 -6.22 10.67 6.68
C PHE A 37 -6.16 11.90 7.59
N GLU A 38 -6.25 13.12 7.05
CA GLU A 38 -6.33 14.37 7.82
C GLU A 38 -7.62 14.44 8.66
N LYS A 39 -8.74 13.96 8.12
CA LYS A 39 -10.03 13.86 8.83
C LYS A 39 -10.11 12.66 9.78
N ASN A 40 -9.07 11.85 9.89
CA ASN A 40 -9.04 10.60 10.68
C ASN A 40 -10.13 9.59 10.29
N GLU A 41 -10.48 9.53 9.01
CA GLU A 41 -11.44 8.54 8.51
C GLU A 41 -10.87 7.11 8.54
N GLY A 42 -11.78 6.12 8.68
CA GLY A 42 -11.45 4.71 8.72
C GLY A 42 -11.07 4.20 10.12
N VAL A 43 -10.97 2.89 10.23
CA VAL A 43 -10.60 2.20 11.47
C VAL A 43 -9.10 1.95 11.47
N VAL A 44 -8.41 2.45 12.50
CA VAL A 44 -6.97 2.23 12.65
C VAL A 44 -6.73 0.77 13.04
N ILE A 45 -6.05 0.02 12.17
CA ILE A 45 -5.64 -1.37 12.43
C ILE A 45 -4.29 -1.39 13.15
N HIS A 46 -3.38 -0.54 12.70
CA HIS A 46 -2.03 -0.44 13.27
C HIS A 46 -1.52 0.99 13.16
N LYS A 47 -0.89 1.46 14.22
CA LYS A 47 -0.23 2.77 14.27
C LYS A 47 1.15 2.62 14.87
N GLY A 48 2.16 2.85 14.07
CA GLY A 48 3.56 2.77 14.45
C GLY A 48 4.41 3.58 13.48
N ARG A 49 5.48 2.98 12.96
CA ARG A 49 6.31 3.61 11.92
C ARG A 49 5.54 3.92 10.63
N ASN A 50 4.52 3.13 10.35
CA ASN A 50 3.53 3.37 9.29
C ASN A 50 2.14 3.22 9.92
N GLU A 51 1.14 3.80 9.29
CA GLU A 51 -0.24 3.71 9.75
C GLU A 51 -1.06 2.89 8.77
N LEU A 52 -1.77 1.88 9.28
CA LEU A 52 -2.71 1.06 8.51
C LEU A 52 -4.12 1.39 8.97
N ARG A 53 -4.98 1.69 8.03
CA ARG A 53 -6.41 1.90 8.26
C ARG A 53 -7.25 1.02 7.37
N LYS A 54 -8.33 0.49 7.93
CA LYS A 54 -9.41 -0.12 7.18
C LYS A 54 -10.40 0.96 6.80
N MET A 55 -10.71 1.06 5.51
CA MET A 55 -11.64 2.04 4.96
C MET A 55 -12.66 1.34 4.07
N GLU A 56 -13.89 1.80 4.11
CA GLU A 56 -14.96 1.35 3.23
C GLU A 56 -15.13 2.31 2.06
N TYR A 57 -15.30 1.75 0.87
CA TYR A 57 -15.67 2.50 -0.33
C TYR A 57 -16.45 1.61 -1.30
N GLY A 58 -17.59 2.13 -1.81
CA GLY A 58 -18.44 1.38 -2.75
C GLY A 58 -18.96 0.05 -2.21
N GLY A 59 -19.20 -0.05 -0.90
CA GLY A 59 -19.68 -1.28 -0.25
C GLY A 59 -18.62 -2.36 -0.04
N ARG A 60 -17.33 -2.02 -0.24
CA ARG A 60 -16.20 -2.93 -0.02
C ARG A 60 -15.19 -2.33 0.94
N GLU A 61 -14.51 -3.18 1.69
CA GLU A 61 -13.47 -2.77 2.62
C GLU A 61 -12.08 -2.93 2.02
N TYR A 62 -11.25 -1.92 2.23
CA TYR A 62 -9.86 -1.84 1.77
C TYR A 62 -8.93 -1.54 2.94
N VAL A 63 -7.69 -2.00 2.83
CA VAL A 63 -6.63 -1.64 3.75
C VAL A 63 -5.73 -0.61 3.10
N VAL A 64 -5.58 0.53 3.74
CA VAL A 64 -4.72 1.62 3.29
C VAL A 64 -3.54 1.74 4.22
N LYS A 65 -2.35 1.61 3.68
CA LYS A 65 -1.08 1.82 4.37
C LYS A 65 -0.51 3.18 4.01
N SER A 66 -0.49 4.07 4.99
CA SER A 66 0.17 5.37 4.89
C SER A 66 1.60 5.26 5.40
N PHE A 67 2.54 5.73 4.60
CA PHE A 67 3.95 5.74 4.94
C PHE A 67 4.34 7.11 5.48
N HIS A 68 5.03 7.13 6.61
CA HIS A 68 5.57 8.35 7.19
C HIS A 68 6.58 9.00 6.27
N ARG A 69 6.62 10.33 6.32
CA ARG A 69 7.60 11.14 5.59
C ARG A 69 9.02 10.68 5.95
N PRO A 70 9.88 10.41 4.97
CA PRO A 70 11.30 10.18 5.26
C PRO A 70 11.94 11.45 5.84
N ASN A 71 12.99 11.28 6.65
CA ASN A 71 13.81 12.41 7.09
C ASN A 71 14.36 13.20 5.90
N ILE A 72 14.61 14.51 6.06
CA ILE A 72 14.98 15.46 4.99
C ILE A 72 16.16 14.94 4.14
N ILE A 73 17.18 14.37 4.77
CA ILE A 73 18.36 13.80 4.09
C ILE A 73 17.95 12.61 3.22
N ASN A 74 17.12 11.71 3.76
CA ASN A 74 16.60 10.55 3.03
C ASN A 74 15.62 10.96 1.92
N ARG A 75 14.89 12.07 2.08
CA ARG A 75 14.00 12.62 1.04
C ARG A 75 14.78 13.00 -0.22
N PHE A 76 15.96 13.60 -0.07
CA PHE A 76 16.80 14.01 -1.20
C PHE A 76 17.36 12.80 -1.96
N VAL A 77 17.94 11.83 -1.25
CA VAL A 77 18.54 10.63 -1.85
C VAL A 77 17.46 9.71 -2.43
N TYR A 78 16.35 9.51 -1.72
CA TYR A 78 15.27 8.60 -2.15
C TYR A 78 14.33 9.21 -3.17
N GLY A 79 14.16 10.52 -3.20
CA GLY A 79 13.27 11.20 -4.14
C GLY A 79 13.74 11.11 -5.59
N ILE A 80 15.05 10.98 -5.82
CA ILE A 80 15.65 11.00 -7.15
C ILE A 80 15.98 9.57 -7.64
N PHE A 81 16.48 8.70 -6.76
CA PHE A 81 17.08 7.41 -7.15
C PHE A 81 16.33 6.16 -6.70
N ARG A 82 15.33 6.27 -5.84
CA ARG A 82 14.66 5.10 -5.26
C ARG A 82 13.14 5.17 -5.39
N PRO A 83 12.47 4.06 -5.80
CA PRO A 83 11.02 4.02 -5.82
C PRO A 83 10.44 4.21 -4.42
N SER A 84 9.26 4.84 -4.32
CA SER A 84 8.56 5.05 -3.06
C SER A 84 8.27 3.72 -2.35
N LYS A 85 8.07 3.79 -1.03
CA LYS A 85 7.67 2.62 -0.25
C LYS A 85 6.34 2.05 -0.71
N ALA A 86 5.40 2.91 -1.11
CA ALA A 86 4.10 2.49 -1.63
C ALA A 86 4.24 1.72 -2.95
N LYS A 87 5.05 2.24 -3.90
CA LYS A 87 5.36 1.53 -5.15
C LYS A 87 5.99 0.17 -4.88
N ARG A 88 6.97 0.08 -3.98
CA ARG A 88 7.62 -1.19 -3.65
C ARG A 88 6.65 -2.19 -3.03
N SER A 89 5.74 -1.74 -2.16
CA SER A 89 4.71 -2.60 -1.58
C SER A 89 3.78 -3.15 -2.66
N TYR A 90 3.39 -2.31 -3.62
CA TYR A 90 2.57 -2.71 -4.76
C TYR A 90 3.30 -3.73 -5.65
N ASP A 91 4.53 -3.44 -6.06
CA ASP A 91 5.31 -4.30 -6.94
C ASP A 91 5.60 -5.67 -6.29
N HIS A 92 5.87 -5.70 -4.97
CA HIS A 92 6.07 -6.95 -4.22
C HIS A 92 4.77 -7.77 -4.13
N ALA A 93 3.62 -7.14 -3.87
CA ALA A 93 2.34 -7.84 -3.85
C ALA A 93 2.02 -8.46 -5.21
N GLU A 94 2.22 -7.72 -6.30
CA GLU A 94 2.09 -8.23 -7.67
C GLU A 94 3.01 -9.43 -7.93
N LEU A 95 4.27 -9.35 -7.49
CA LEU A 95 5.24 -10.43 -7.64
C LEU A 95 4.81 -11.67 -6.84
N TYR A 96 4.38 -11.49 -5.59
CA TYR A 96 3.95 -12.60 -4.74
C TYR A 96 2.75 -13.34 -5.33
N LEU A 97 1.76 -12.63 -5.84
CA LEU A 97 0.63 -13.26 -6.53
C LEU A 97 1.07 -14.06 -7.76
N LYS A 98 2.05 -13.54 -8.54
CA LYS A 98 2.57 -14.23 -9.73
C LYS A 98 3.30 -15.53 -9.41
N ILE A 99 4.00 -15.59 -8.28
CA ILE A 99 4.72 -16.80 -7.84
C ILE A 99 3.88 -17.71 -6.94
N GLY A 100 2.57 -17.42 -6.77
CA GLY A 100 1.65 -18.24 -6.01
C GLY A 100 1.72 -18.06 -4.49
N VAL A 101 2.39 -17.01 -4.00
CA VAL A 101 2.42 -16.67 -2.57
C VAL A 101 1.16 -15.87 -2.23
N GLY A 102 0.41 -16.33 -1.24
CA GLY A 102 -0.80 -15.66 -0.76
C GLY A 102 -0.49 -14.27 -0.21
N THR A 103 -1.08 -13.24 -0.82
CA THR A 103 -1.02 -11.87 -0.35
C THR A 103 -2.33 -11.16 -0.69
N PRO A 104 -2.75 -10.15 0.08
CA PRO A 104 -3.92 -9.36 -0.29
C PRO A 104 -3.77 -8.77 -1.69
N GLN A 105 -4.85 -8.83 -2.49
CA GLN A 105 -4.86 -8.27 -3.83
C GLN A 105 -4.46 -6.79 -3.80
N PRO A 106 -3.39 -6.38 -4.49
CA PRO A 106 -3.02 -4.97 -4.59
C PRO A 106 -4.04 -4.21 -5.44
N VAL A 107 -4.47 -3.07 -4.93
CA VAL A 107 -5.42 -2.17 -5.61
C VAL A 107 -4.67 -1.06 -6.34
N GLY A 108 -3.72 -0.45 -5.66
CA GLY A 108 -2.95 0.63 -6.24
C GLY A 108 -2.01 1.32 -5.24
N TYR A 109 -1.31 2.33 -5.73
CA TYR A 109 -0.53 3.21 -4.87
C TYR A 109 -0.62 4.66 -5.33
N PHE A 110 -0.42 5.56 -4.38
CA PHE A 110 -0.50 6.99 -4.59
C PHE A 110 0.66 7.68 -3.89
N ASN A 111 1.43 8.47 -4.65
CA ASN A 111 2.53 9.27 -4.14
C ASN A 111 2.24 10.74 -4.36
N VAL A 112 2.29 11.53 -3.30
CA VAL A 112 2.26 12.98 -3.37
C VAL A 112 3.69 13.51 -3.31
N ARG A 113 4.01 14.46 -4.17
CA ARG A 113 5.31 15.11 -4.21
C ARG A 113 5.17 16.59 -3.83
N SER A 114 6.18 17.10 -3.15
CA SER A 114 6.41 18.52 -2.95
C SER A 114 7.72 18.87 -3.66
N GLY A 115 7.62 19.33 -4.91
CA GLY A 115 8.77 19.49 -5.79
C GLY A 115 9.42 18.14 -6.15
N LEU A 116 10.74 18.02 -5.97
CA LEU A 116 11.50 16.78 -6.21
C LEU A 116 11.38 15.74 -5.08
N LEU A 117 10.72 16.07 -3.96
CA LEU A 117 10.69 15.25 -2.76
C LEU A 117 9.36 14.52 -2.60
N PHE A 118 9.41 13.26 -2.18
CA PHE A 118 8.21 12.54 -1.73
C PHE A 118 7.70 13.15 -0.42
N ASP A 119 6.42 13.54 -0.40
CA ASP A 119 5.76 14.08 0.78
C ASP A 119 4.94 13.01 1.50
N LYS A 120 3.95 12.45 0.82
CA LYS A 120 3.08 11.39 1.35
C LYS A 120 3.03 10.24 0.36
N SER A 121 2.96 9.01 0.85
CA SER A 121 2.74 7.87 -0.02
C SER A 121 1.78 6.86 0.63
N TYR A 122 0.89 6.30 -0.19
CA TYR A 122 -0.16 5.39 0.22
C TYR A 122 -0.15 4.15 -0.66
N TYR A 123 -0.30 2.99 -0.03
CA TYR A 123 -0.54 1.73 -0.71
C TYR A 123 -1.90 1.19 -0.30
N VAL A 124 -2.69 0.75 -1.27
CA VAL A 124 -4.04 0.24 -1.07
C VAL A 124 -4.09 -1.22 -1.50
N SER A 125 -4.67 -2.06 -0.65
CA SER A 125 -4.96 -3.46 -0.94
C SER A 125 -6.39 -3.81 -0.52
N CYS A 126 -6.91 -4.92 -1.06
CA CYS A 126 -8.13 -5.52 -0.52
C CYS A 126 -7.90 -5.96 0.93
N LEU A 127 -8.98 -6.03 1.70
CA LEU A 127 -8.93 -6.62 3.04
C LEU A 127 -8.58 -8.10 2.90
N SER A 128 -7.57 -8.56 3.63
CA SER A 128 -7.23 -9.98 3.67
C SER A 128 -8.29 -10.74 4.43
N THR A 129 -8.75 -11.85 3.86
CA THR A 129 -9.62 -12.82 4.54
C THR A 129 -8.82 -13.91 5.25
N CYS A 130 -7.48 -13.90 5.11
CA CYS A 130 -6.61 -14.87 5.76
C CYS A 130 -6.64 -14.67 7.28
N PRO A 131 -6.98 -15.71 8.07
CA PRO A 131 -7.04 -15.62 9.53
C PRO A 131 -5.66 -15.44 10.18
N TYR A 132 -4.58 -15.72 9.44
CA TYR A 132 -3.22 -15.70 9.94
C TYR A 132 -2.38 -14.64 9.24
N VAL A 133 -1.66 -13.85 10.00
CA VAL A 133 -0.67 -12.91 9.50
C VAL A 133 0.72 -13.45 9.84
N TYR A 134 1.64 -13.40 8.88
CA TYR A 134 3.01 -13.91 9.02
C TYR A 134 3.69 -13.50 10.34
N ASN A 135 3.48 -12.25 10.79
CA ASN A 135 4.00 -11.78 12.07
C ASN A 135 3.40 -12.48 13.29
N ASP A 136 2.15 -12.93 13.21
CA ASP A 136 1.49 -13.64 14.32
C ASP A 136 2.06 -15.06 14.44
N LEU A 137 2.40 -15.68 13.31
CA LEU A 137 3.09 -16.98 13.27
C LEU A 137 4.45 -16.92 13.95
N PHE A 138 5.22 -15.86 13.70
CA PHE A 138 6.53 -15.67 14.35
C PHE A 138 6.46 -15.33 15.82
N ARG A 139 5.43 -14.60 16.26
CA ARG A 139 5.23 -14.23 17.68
C ARG A 139 4.72 -15.39 18.51
N ARG A 140 3.88 -16.25 17.93
CA ARG A 140 3.35 -17.46 18.57
C ARG A 140 4.15 -18.69 18.16
N LYS A 141 5.46 -18.62 18.30
CA LYS A 141 6.36 -19.76 18.08
C LYS A 141 5.73 -21.04 18.64
N PHE A 142 5.40 -22.00 17.78
CA PHE A 142 5.07 -23.40 18.13
C PHE A 142 3.63 -23.77 18.52
N ASP A 143 2.64 -22.86 18.44
CA ASP A 143 1.26 -23.21 18.78
C ASP A 143 0.39 -23.60 17.55
N TYR A 144 0.97 -23.67 16.37
CA TYR A 144 0.23 -24.02 15.16
C TYR A 144 0.49 -25.45 14.74
N GLU A 145 -0.57 -26.13 14.31
CA GLU A 145 -0.46 -27.44 13.71
C GLU A 145 0.35 -27.36 12.40
N GLU A 146 1.10 -28.42 12.10
CA GLU A 146 2.01 -28.50 10.93
C GLU A 146 1.28 -28.23 9.60
N GLU A 147 -0.02 -28.52 9.54
CA GLU A 147 -0.90 -28.29 8.40
C GLU A 147 -1.04 -26.78 8.06
N VAL A 148 -1.20 -25.94 9.07
CA VAL A 148 -1.28 -24.48 8.92
C VAL A 148 0.03 -23.90 8.41
N LEU A 149 1.14 -24.44 8.85
CA LEU A 149 2.48 -23.99 8.41
C LEU A 149 2.77 -24.36 6.95
N ARG A 150 2.14 -25.44 6.43
CA ARG A 150 2.25 -25.83 5.02
C ARG A 150 1.44 -24.97 4.08
N GLU A 151 0.32 -24.41 4.53
CA GLU A 151 -0.50 -23.51 3.71
C GLU A 151 0.13 -22.12 3.50
N ILE A 152 1.12 -21.77 4.30
CA ILE A 152 1.76 -20.44 4.33
C ILE A 152 3.15 -20.46 3.65
N GLY A 153 3.72 -21.64 3.45
CA GLY A 153 5.04 -21.85 2.85
C GLY A 153 5.10 -21.77 1.34
#